data_8587a795c0379fcd64f3cb844e0c899d
#
_entry.id   8587a795c0379fcd64f3cb844e0c899d
#
_cell.length_a   1.000
_cell.length_b   1.000
_cell.length_c   1.000
_cell.angle_alpha   90.00
_cell.angle_beta   90.00
_cell.angle_gamma   90.00
#
_symmetry.space_group_name_H-M   'P 1'
#
loop_
_entity.id
_entity.type
_entity.pdbx_description
1 polymer ?
#
loop_
_entity_poly.entity_id
_entity_poly.type
_entity_poly.pdbx_seq_one_letter_code
_entity_poly.pdbx_strand_id
1 'polypeptide(L)'
;MKKLSLLLLSLFFLIVGCKKADDDDDPNIIRLETDLEISDFIWRGLNQYYYWQESVSNLSDSKLDNESEYAYYLSQNSDPDSFFNSLLHPDDRFSWIVDDYVDLENMLQGIADSDGMEFGLYVECNDQNVFGFVRYVHKNSDAESKGVELSL
;
A
#
# COMPACT_ATOMS: atom_id res chain seq x y z
N MET A 1 -43.55 -24.71 -38.40
CA MET A 1 -43.90 -23.91 -37.21
C MET A 1 -43.01 -24.17 -36.01
N LYS A 2 -42.60 -25.41 -35.70
CA LYS A 2 -41.72 -25.72 -34.53
C LYS A 2 -40.31 -25.13 -34.64
N LYS A 3 -39.72 -25.00 -35.85
CA LYS A 3 -38.36 -24.45 -36.05
C LYS A 3 -38.30 -22.92 -35.89
N LEU A 4 -39.42 -22.22 -36.21
CA LEU A 4 -39.51 -20.77 -36.04
C LEU A 4 -39.62 -20.36 -34.55
N SER A 5 -40.32 -21.19 -33.75
CA SER A 5 -40.45 -21.00 -32.29
C SER A 5 -39.13 -21.16 -31.54
N LEU A 6 -38.26 -22.09 -32.00
CA LEU A 6 -36.92 -22.28 -31.40
C LEU A 6 -35.99 -21.10 -31.69
N LEU A 7 -36.11 -20.48 -32.87
CA LEU A 7 -35.31 -19.34 -33.28
C LEU A 7 -35.70 -18.05 -32.50
N LEU A 8 -37.01 -17.89 -32.22
CA LEU A 8 -37.51 -16.80 -31.37
C LEU A 8 -37.12 -16.98 -29.91
N LEU A 9 -37.02 -18.20 -29.40
CA LEU A 9 -36.57 -18.47 -28.03
C LEU A 9 -35.06 -18.19 -27.86
N SER A 10 -34.23 -18.48 -28.89
CA SER A 10 -32.80 -18.19 -28.89
C SER A 10 -32.50 -16.69 -28.94
N LEU A 11 -33.33 -15.90 -29.63
CA LEU A 11 -33.16 -14.45 -29.73
C LEU A 11 -33.49 -13.74 -28.42
N PHE A 12 -34.36 -14.31 -27.56
CA PHE A 12 -34.75 -13.73 -26.29
C PHE A 12 -33.65 -13.81 -25.25
N PHE A 13 -32.71 -14.77 -25.37
CA PHE A 13 -31.55 -14.92 -24.46
C PHE A 13 -30.42 -13.92 -24.71
N LEU A 14 -30.43 -13.20 -25.86
CA LEU A 14 -29.35 -12.24 -26.19
C LEU A 14 -29.59 -10.81 -25.66
N ILE A 15 -30.73 -10.53 -25.03
CA ILE A 15 -31.08 -9.21 -24.51
C ILE A 15 -30.99 -9.10 -22.98
N VAL A 16 -30.47 -10.12 -22.29
CA VAL A 16 -30.07 -9.96 -20.90
C VAL A 16 -28.65 -9.40 -20.88
N GLY A 17 -28.49 -8.21 -21.42
CA GLY A 17 -27.32 -7.39 -21.21
C GLY A 17 -27.27 -6.99 -19.73
N CYS A 18 -26.14 -7.22 -19.07
CA CYS A 18 -25.87 -6.65 -17.77
C CYS A 18 -26.23 -5.17 -17.80
N LYS A 19 -27.21 -4.74 -17.00
CA LYS A 19 -27.33 -3.36 -16.63
C LYS A 19 -26.04 -3.03 -15.85
N LYS A 20 -25.19 -2.20 -16.44
CA LYS A 20 -24.19 -1.47 -15.70
C LYS A 20 -24.99 -0.73 -14.62
N ALA A 21 -24.69 -1.00 -13.35
CA ALA A 21 -25.18 -0.14 -12.29
C ALA A 21 -24.69 1.27 -12.63
N ASP A 22 -25.63 2.24 -12.69
CA ASP A 22 -25.23 3.63 -12.70
C ASP A 22 -24.57 3.86 -11.35
N ASP A 23 -23.24 3.89 -11.35
CA ASP A 23 -22.47 4.39 -10.23
C ASP A 23 -22.89 5.85 -10.05
N ASP A 24 -23.63 6.13 -8.99
CA ASP A 24 -23.72 7.47 -8.45
C ASP A 24 -22.27 7.83 -8.06
N ASP A 25 -21.60 8.57 -8.95
CA ASP A 25 -20.24 9.07 -8.81
C ASP A 25 -20.16 10.13 -7.68
N ASP A 26 -20.48 9.76 -6.46
CA ASP A 26 -20.05 10.53 -5.30
C ASP A 26 -18.59 10.16 -5.01
N PRO A 27 -17.64 11.07 -5.27
CA PRO A 27 -16.23 10.81 -5.07
C PRO A 27 -15.88 10.40 -3.64
N ASN A 28 -16.74 10.74 -2.66
CA ASN A 28 -16.57 10.34 -1.28
C ASN A 28 -16.95 8.87 -1.05
N ILE A 29 -17.98 8.36 -1.73
CA ILE A 29 -18.41 6.95 -1.62
C ILE A 29 -17.34 6.05 -2.25
N ILE A 30 -16.87 6.37 -3.46
CA ILE A 30 -15.82 5.60 -4.15
C ILE A 30 -14.55 5.54 -3.31
N ARG A 31 -14.15 6.66 -2.73
CA ARG A 31 -12.95 6.70 -1.87
C ARG A 31 -13.10 5.83 -0.63
N LEU A 32 -14.25 5.87 0.04
CA LEU A 32 -14.51 5.09 1.24
C LEU A 32 -14.50 3.58 0.96
N GLU A 33 -15.10 3.13 -0.15
CA GLU A 33 -15.06 1.72 -0.57
C GLU A 33 -13.63 1.26 -0.88
N THR A 34 -12.86 2.07 -1.60
CA THR A 34 -11.46 1.76 -1.92
C THR A 34 -10.60 1.66 -0.66
N ASP A 35 -10.75 2.58 0.28
CA ASP A 35 -10.00 2.56 1.54
C ASP A 35 -10.34 1.34 2.39
N LEU A 36 -11.59 0.88 2.38
CA LEU A 36 -12.02 -0.34 3.06
C LEU A 36 -11.45 -1.60 2.41
N GLU A 37 -11.38 -1.65 1.07
CA GLU A 37 -10.78 -2.76 0.34
C GLU A 37 -9.27 -2.85 0.62
N ILE A 38 -8.58 -1.72 0.67
CA ILE A 38 -7.14 -1.67 1.02
C ILE A 38 -6.93 -2.13 2.46
N SER A 39 -7.75 -1.67 3.40
CA SER A 39 -7.67 -2.08 4.80
C SER A 39 -7.96 -3.58 4.97
N ASP A 40 -8.94 -4.14 4.24
CA ASP A 40 -9.20 -5.59 4.24
C ASP A 40 -8.00 -6.37 3.68
N PHE A 41 -7.41 -5.91 2.61
CA PHE A 41 -6.21 -6.52 2.03
C PHE A 41 -5.03 -6.51 3.02
N ILE A 42 -4.77 -5.39 3.68
CA ILE A 42 -3.72 -5.24 4.70
C ILE A 42 -3.97 -6.23 5.84
N TRP A 43 -5.19 -6.25 6.38
CA TRP A 43 -5.52 -7.10 7.51
C TRP A 43 -5.38 -8.59 7.17
N ARG A 44 -5.92 -9.03 6.03
CA ARG A 44 -5.82 -10.42 5.57
C ARG A 44 -4.38 -10.84 5.29
N GLY A 45 -3.59 -9.96 4.70
CA GLY A 45 -2.18 -10.20 4.44
C GLY A 45 -1.39 -10.41 5.74
N LEU A 46 -1.58 -9.55 6.72
CA LEU A 46 -0.94 -9.69 8.02
C LEU A 46 -1.49 -10.88 8.82
N ASN A 47 -2.80 -11.12 8.81
CA ASN A 47 -3.39 -12.28 9.48
C ASN A 47 -2.81 -13.60 8.94
N GLN A 48 -2.55 -13.70 7.64
CA GLN A 48 -2.10 -14.94 7.01
C GLN A 48 -0.57 -15.13 7.03
N TYR A 49 0.20 -14.07 6.92
CA TYR A 49 1.63 -14.17 6.65
C TYR A 49 2.53 -13.52 7.70
N TYR A 50 1.97 -12.76 8.63
CA TYR A 50 2.76 -12.00 9.58
C TYR A 50 3.38 -12.90 10.65
N TYR A 51 4.68 -12.74 10.89
CA TYR A 51 5.42 -13.57 11.84
C TYR A 51 4.87 -13.51 13.27
N TRP A 52 4.41 -12.34 13.71
CA TRP A 52 3.83 -12.14 15.05
C TRP A 52 2.30 -12.17 15.08
N GLN A 53 1.63 -12.75 14.09
CA GLN A 53 0.18 -12.78 13.98
C GLN A 53 -0.50 -13.24 15.28
N GLU A 54 -0.04 -14.35 15.87
CA GLU A 54 -0.59 -14.91 17.11
C GLU A 54 -0.41 -13.98 18.34
N SER A 55 0.57 -13.09 18.32
CA SER A 55 0.87 -12.15 19.39
C SER A 55 0.09 -10.84 19.29
N VAL A 56 -0.53 -10.58 18.15
CA VAL A 56 -1.30 -9.36 17.88
C VAL A 56 -2.79 -9.66 17.93
N SER A 57 -3.46 -9.31 19.04
CA SER A 57 -4.89 -9.61 19.26
C SER A 57 -5.80 -9.09 18.14
N ASN A 58 -5.44 -7.98 17.49
CA ASN A 58 -6.18 -7.42 16.39
C ASN A 58 -6.04 -8.23 15.08
N LEU A 59 -5.14 -9.19 15.02
CA LEU A 59 -4.98 -10.13 13.91
C LEU A 59 -5.57 -11.53 14.21
N SER A 60 -6.37 -11.68 15.27
CA SER A 60 -7.00 -12.96 15.60
C SER A 60 -7.99 -13.38 14.52
N ASP A 61 -7.95 -14.66 14.11
CA ASP A 61 -8.88 -15.28 13.16
C ASP A 61 -10.35 -15.09 13.56
N SER A 62 -10.62 -15.02 14.86
CA SER A 62 -11.99 -14.80 15.39
C SER A 62 -12.63 -13.47 14.96
N LYS A 63 -11.86 -12.51 14.45
CA LYS A 63 -12.44 -11.28 13.87
C LYS A 63 -13.28 -11.55 12.61
N LEU A 64 -13.05 -12.65 11.93
CA LEU A 64 -13.82 -13.06 10.75
C LEU A 64 -15.12 -13.80 11.10
N ASP A 65 -15.32 -14.16 12.36
CA ASP A 65 -16.53 -14.90 12.79
C ASP A 65 -17.81 -14.04 12.68
N ASN A 66 -17.66 -12.71 12.71
CA ASN A 66 -18.76 -11.76 12.55
C ASN A 66 -18.41 -10.70 11.48
N GLU A 67 -18.97 -10.89 10.29
CA GLU A 67 -18.72 -10.02 9.13
C GLU A 67 -19.09 -8.54 9.39
N SER A 68 -20.18 -8.28 10.11
CA SER A 68 -20.62 -6.92 10.41
C SER A 68 -19.68 -6.20 11.38
N GLU A 69 -19.18 -6.91 12.39
CA GLU A 69 -18.20 -6.37 13.33
C GLU A 69 -16.84 -6.15 12.66
N TYR A 70 -16.46 -7.05 11.78
CA TYR A 70 -15.23 -6.92 11.00
C TYR A 70 -15.29 -5.71 10.06
N ALA A 71 -16.36 -5.54 9.30
CA ALA A 71 -16.56 -4.38 8.43
C ALA A 71 -16.56 -3.07 9.24
N TYR A 72 -17.21 -3.05 10.41
CA TYR A 72 -17.17 -1.91 11.30
C TYR A 72 -15.75 -1.62 11.81
N TYR A 73 -15.00 -2.64 12.18
CA TYR A 73 -13.60 -2.51 12.59
C TYR A 73 -12.74 -1.88 11.49
N LEU A 74 -12.87 -2.32 10.24
CA LEU A 74 -12.16 -1.72 9.12
C LEU A 74 -12.56 -0.25 8.91
N SER A 75 -13.85 0.07 8.99
CA SER A 75 -14.35 1.43 8.79
C SER A 75 -13.84 2.46 9.81
N GLN A 76 -13.40 2.00 10.98
CA GLN A 76 -12.76 2.86 11.99
C GLN A 76 -11.29 3.17 11.69
N ASN A 77 -10.71 2.51 10.66
CA ASN A 77 -9.30 2.56 10.30
C ASN A 77 -9.17 2.88 8.80
N SER A 78 -9.61 4.06 8.42
CA SER A 78 -9.70 4.48 7.02
C SER A 78 -8.38 4.95 6.40
N ASP A 79 -7.33 5.12 7.20
CA ASP A 79 -5.99 5.44 6.71
C ASP A 79 -5.14 4.17 6.66
N PRO A 80 -4.80 3.66 5.46
CA PRO A 80 -4.10 2.40 5.30
C PRO A 80 -2.74 2.32 6.02
N ASP A 81 -1.96 3.41 6.00
CA ASP A 81 -0.66 3.46 6.64
C ASP A 81 -0.76 3.38 8.16
N SER A 82 -1.63 4.21 8.74
CA SER A 82 -1.89 4.17 10.18
C SER A 82 -2.46 2.82 10.59
N PHE A 83 -3.34 2.25 9.78
CA PHE A 83 -3.92 0.93 10.04
C PHE A 83 -2.86 -0.17 10.02
N PHE A 84 -2.03 -0.24 8.97
CA PHE A 84 -0.93 -1.19 8.89
C PHE A 84 -0.02 -1.09 10.13
N ASN A 85 0.44 0.13 10.45
CA ASN A 85 1.33 0.35 11.59
C ASN A 85 0.68 -0.04 12.94
N SER A 86 -0.64 0.11 13.08
CA SER A 86 -1.37 -0.27 14.30
C SER A 86 -1.44 -1.78 14.53
N LEU A 87 -1.21 -2.57 13.47
CA LEU A 87 -1.22 -4.04 13.49
C LEU A 87 0.16 -4.66 13.69
N LEU A 88 1.22 -3.83 13.72
CA LEU A 88 2.56 -4.36 13.91
C LEU A 88 2.87 -4.63 15.38
N HIS A 89 3.66 -5.68 15.61
CA HIS A 89 4.19 -6.00 16.93
C HIS A 89 5.26 -4.97 17.32
N PRO A 90 5.38 -4.56 18.60
CA PRO A 90 6.38 -3.57 19.05
C PRO A 90 7.83 -3.92 18.74
N ASP A 91 8.16 -5.21 18.65
CA ASP A 91 9.51 -5.69 18.30
C ASP A 91 9.75 -5.81 16.80
N ASP A 92 8.74 -5.56 15.97
CA ASP A 92 8.91 -5.55 14.52
C ASP A 92 9.73 -4.34 14.07
N ARG A 93 10.78 -4.61 13.30
CA ARG A 93 11.69 -3.61 12.74
C ARG A 93 11.87 -3.73 11.24
N PHE A 94 11.13 -4.63 10.60
CA PHE A 94 11.35 -5.01 9.21
C PHE A 94 10.12 -4.81 8.32
N SER A 95 8.92 -4.80 8.91
CA SER A 95 7.69 -4.62 8.13
C SER A 95 7.48 -3.15 7.82
N TRP A 96 7.13 -2.88 6.58
CA TRP A 96 6.87 -1.54 6.06
C TRP A 96 5.84 -1.61 4.93
N ILE A 97 5.20 -0.50 4.64
CA ILE A 97 4.21 -0.34 3.57
C ILE A 97 4.67 0.79 2.64
N VAL A 98 4.26 0.77 1.39
CA VAL A 98 4.48 1.84 0.41
C VAL A 98 3.17 2.21 -0.24
N ASP A 99 3.02 3.49 -0.58
CA ASP A 99 1.82 4.03 -1.22
C ASP A 99 1.75 3.69 -2.70
N ASP A 100 2.90 3.53 -3.35
CA ASP A 100 2.99 3.26 -4.78
C ASP A 100 3.79 1.97 -5.06
N TYR A 101 3.12 0.99 -5.67
CA TYR A 101 3.76 -0.27 -6.05
C TYR A 101 4.84 -0.09 -7.13
N VAL A 102 4.74 0.95 -7.97
CA VAL A 102 5.75 1.23 -9.02
C VAL A 102 7.05 1.65 -8.37
N ASP A 103 7.00 2.44 -7.30
CA ASP A 103 8.19 2.80 -6.53
C ASP A 103 8.84 1.57 -5.91
N LEU A 104 8.04 0.62 -5.40
CA LEU A 104 8.54 -0.65 -4.89
C LEU A 104 9.19 -1.49 -5.99
N GLU A 105 8.56 -1.61 -7.16
CA GLU A 105 9.14 -2.33 -8.30
C GLU A 105 10.47 -1.71 -8.74
N ASN A 106 10.53 -0.40 -8.85
CA ASN A 106 11.75 0.33 -9.19
C ASN A 106 12.85 0.07 -8.16
N MET A 107 12.52 0.16 -6.87
CA MET A 107 13.47 -0.13 -5.78
C MET A 107 14.02 -1.56 -5.86
N LEU A 108 13.17 -2.56 -6.11
CA LEU A 108 13.57 -3.97 -6.24
C LEU A 108 14.43 -4.22 -7.49
N GLN A 109 14.26 -3.42 -8.55
CA GLN A 109 15.09 -3.45 -9.76
C GLN A 109 16.38 -2.64 -9.62
N GLY A 110 16.61 -2.00 -8.47
CA GLY A 110 17.76 -1.12 -8.23
C GLY A 110 17.63 0.24 -8.93
N ILE A 111 16.42 0.60 -9.37
CA ILE A 111 16.11 1.92 -9.93
C ILE A 111 15.67 2.80 -8.75
N ALA A 112 16.46 3.80 -8.44
CA ALA A 112 16.13 4.78 -7.41
C ALA A 112 16.52 6.17 -7.89
N ASP A 113 15.69 7.14 -7.55
CA ASP A 113 16.06 8.53 -7.72
C ASP A 113 17.22 8.85 -6.77
N SER A 114 18.28 9.42 -7.34
CA SER A 114 19.46 9.83 -6.59
C SER A 114 19.82 11.27 -6.96
N ASP A 115 20.06 12.07 -5.95
CA ASP A 115 20.67 13.40 -6.14
C ASP A 115 22.11 13.33 -6.66
N GLY A 116 22.69 12.12 -6.67
CA GLY A 116 24.06 11.87 -7.11
C GLY A 116 25.11 12.24 -6.08
N MET A 117 24.77 12.22 -4.81
CA MET A 117 25.66 12.45 -3.69
C MET A 117 25.75 11.20 -2.82
N GLU A 118 26.94 10.79 -2.45
CA GLU A 118 27.17 9.86 -1.34
C GLU A 118 27.62 10.63 -0.10
N PHE A 119 26.97 10.36 1.02
CA PHE A 119 27.35 10.98 2.29
C PHE A 119 27.50 9.92 3.40
N GLY A 120 28.25 10.25 4.40
CA GLY A 120 28.36 9.51 5.65
C GLY A 120 27.82 10.33 6.81
N LEU A 121 27.35 9.64 7.85
CA LEU A 121 26.95 10.27 9.10
C LEU A 121 27.98 9.96 10.18
N TYR A 122 28.26 10.94 11.00
CA TYR A 122 29.14 10.85 12.15
C TYR A 122 28.39 11.38 13.37
N VAL A 123 28.41 10.62 14.45
CA VAL A 123 27.84 11.00 15.74
C VAL A 123 28.96 11.52 16.63
N GLU A 124 28.79 12.71 17.18
CA GLU A 124 29.74 13.27 18.13
C GLU A 124 29.79 12.47 19.44
N CYS A 125 30.96 12.43 20.10
CA CYS A 125 31.17 11.63 21.30
C CYS A 125 30.23 11.91 22.48
N ASN A 126 29.44 12.98 22.41
CA ASN A 126 28.42 13.32 23.41
C ASN A 126 27.01 12.82 23.04
N ASP A 127 26.86 12.11 21.93
CA ASP A 127 25.61 11.55 21.37
C ASP A 127 24.49 12.59 21.12
N GLN A 128 24.83 13.88 21.05
CA GLN A 128 23.83 14.94 20.88
C GLN A 128 23.78 15.53 19.47
N ASN A 129 24.86 15.43 18.72
CA ASN A 129 24.94 15.99 17.38
C ASN A 129 25.30 14.91 16.36
N VAL A 130 24.64 14.98 15.22
CA VAL A 130 24.93 14.15 14.04
C VAL A 130 25.43 15.07 12.94
N PHE A 131 26.60 14.78 12.40
CA PHE A 131 27.19 15.51 11.28
C PHE A 131 27.14 14.65 10.03
N GLY A 132 26.71 15.25 8.91
CA GLY A 132 26.83 14.67 7.59
C GLY A 132 28.10 15.16 6.91
N PHE A 133 28.80 14.28 6.23
CA PHE A 133 29.94 14.63 5.36
C PHE A 133 29.80 13.99 4.00
N VAL A 134 30.08 14.74 2.95
CA VAL A 134 29.98 14.28 1.58
C VAL A 134 31.22 13.47 1.21
N ARG A 135 31.02 12.23 0.78
CA ARG A 135 32.06 11.29 0.39
C ARG A 135 32.38 11.37 -1.10
N TYR A 136 31.33 11.54 -1.90
CA TYR A 136 31.43 11.55 -3.34
C TYR A 136 30.28 12.33 -3.97
N VAL A 137 30.54 13.00 -5.09
CA VAL A 137 29.52 13.66 -5.91
C VAL A 137 29.66 13.15 -7.35
N HIS A 138 28.59 12.61 -7.90
CA HIS A 138 28.55 12.14 -9.26
C HIS A 138 28.60 13.30 -10.24
N LYS A 139 29.43 13.15 -11.26
CA LYS A 139 29.52 14.13 -12.33
C LYS A 139 28.20 14.24 -13.10
N ASN A 140 27.80 15.47 -13.40
CA ASN A 140 26.53 15.82 -14.07
C ASN A 140 25.28 15.44 -13.25
N SER A 141 25.40 15.31 -11.94
CA SER A 141 24.29 15.07 -11.03
C SER A 141 23.60 16.37 -10.58
N ASP A 142 22.45 16.22 -9.95
CA ASP A 142 21.74 17.34 -9.33
C ASP A 142 22.57 17.97 -8.20
N ALA A 143 23.23 17.15 -7.39
CA ALA A 143 24.13 17.62 -6.32
C ALA A 143 25.29 18.48 -6.86
N GLU A 144 25.95 18.04 -7.94
CA GLU A 144 27.01 18.84 -8.59
C GLU A 144 26.45 20.18 -9.10
N SER A 145 25.26 20.14 -9.74
CA SER A 145 24.62 21.35 -10.27
C SER A 145 24.27 22.37 -9.18
N LYS A 146 24.01 21.90 -7.96
CA LYS A 146 23.73 22.71 -6.77
C LYS A 146 24.98 23.12 -6.01
N GLY A 147 26.16 22.78 -6.49
CA GLY A 147 27.43 23.17 -5.89
C GLY A 147 27.80 22.37 -4.62
N VAL A 148 27.28 21.14 -4.48
CA VAL A 148 27.72 20.25 -3.42
C VAL A 148 29.13 19.77 -3.71
N GLU A 149 30.02 19.94 -2.75
CA GLU A 149 31.43 19.56 -2.85
C GLU A 149 31.81 18.53 -1.76
N LEU A 150 32.91 17.83 -1.99
CA LEU A 150 33.49 16.90 -1.03
C LEU A 150 33.84 17.64 0.26
N SER A 151 33.49 17.02 1.39
CA SER A 151 33.96 17.50 2.69
C SER A 151 35.41 17.02 2.88
N LEU A 152 36.35 17.94 2.90
CA LEU A 152 37.76 17.70 3.19
C LEU A 152 38.04 17.67 4.69
#